data_df060675aaf5d0c1c583900228bf6b07
#
_entry.id   df060675aaf5d0c1c583900228bf6b07
#
_cell.length_a   1.000
_cell.length_b   1.000
_cell.length_c   1.000
_cell.angle_alpha   90.00
_cell.angle_beta   90.00
_cell.angle_gamma   90.00
#
_symmetry.space_group_name_H-M   'P 1'
#
loop_
_entity.id
_entity.type
_entity.pdbx_description
1 polymer ?
#
loop_
_entity_poly.entity_id
_entity_poly.type
_entity_poly.pdbx_seq_one_letter_code
_entity_poly.pdbx_strand_id
1 'polypeptide(L)'
;MRTYTRSKRGEISTPIITILVTVAALAVTGVAISWMVSTGTSASSQGAIIIVGSPIIQGDTLYMTAKNIGNANTTITACRIGSDATSTIMPAVIVPGGSAVLQIDFNKSFAAGTTVKGSLETNQGILQFSAYVL
;
A
#
# COMPACT_ATOMS: atom_id res chain seq x y z
N MET A 1 53.06 40.62 23.95
CA MET A 1 53.48 39.25 23.66
C MET A 1 52.49 38.15 24.17
N ARG A 2 51.89 38.36 25.28
CA ARG A 2 50.95 37.39 25.84
C ARG A 2 49.67 37.22 25.02
N THR A 3 49.29 38.22 24.28
CA THR A 3 48.09 38.20 23.44
C THR A 3 48.20 37.28 22.23
N TYR A 4 49.39 37.05 21.72
CA TYR A 4 49.59 36.16 20.56
C TYR A 4 49.23 34.71 20.84
N THR A 5 49.52 34.23 22.05
CA THR A 5 49.22 32.84 22.43
C THR A 5 47.69 32.57 22.50
N ARG A 6 46.94 33.57 22.98
CA ARG A 6 45.47 33.47 23.02
C ARG A 6 44.85 33.52 21.61
N SER A 7 45.35 34.34 20.72
CA SER A 7 44.87 34.42 19.34
C SER A 7 45.04 33.10 18.61
N LYS A 8 46.18 32.45 18.77
CA LYS A 8 46.41 31.13 18.17
C LYS A 8 45.45 30.06 18.68
N ARG A 9 45.09 30.05 19.96
CA ARG A 9 44.11 29.12 20.52
C ARG A 9 42.71 29.37 19.98
N GLY A 10 42.31 30.64 19.86
CA GLY A 10 41.03 31.00 19.26
C GLY A 10 40.91 30.58 17.81
N GLU A 11 41.97 30.75 17.03
CA GLU A 11 42.01 30.33 15.62
C GLU A 11 41.92 28.84 15.43
N ILE A 12 42.47 28.02 16.34
CA ILE A 12 42.37 26.57 16.28
C ILE A 12 41.00 26.10 16.71
N SER A 13 40.41 26.68 17.74
CA SER A 13 39.06 26.25 18.24
C SER A 13 37.95 26.56 17.26
N THR A 14 37.97 27.71 16.60
CA THR A 14 36.93 28.11 15.66
C THR A 14 36.82 27.16 14.45
N PRO A 15 37.90 26.77 13.76
CA PRO A 15 37.84 25.80 12.67
C PRO A 15 37.34 24.45 13.11
N ILE A 16 37.73 23.96 14.29
CA ILE A 16 37.26 22.67 14.83
C ILE A 16 35.75 22.69 15.08
N ILE A 17 35.24 23.74 15.71
CA ILE A 17 33.81 23.90 15.96
C ILE A 17 33.05 23.97 14.66
N THR A 18 33.52 24.69 13.66
CA THR A 18 32.89 24.78 12.34
C THR A 18 32.82 23.44 11.66
N ILE A 19 33.87 22.63 11.69
CA ILE A 19 33.89 21.29 11.13
C ILE A 19 32.87 20.39 11.83
N LEU A 20 32.83 20.41 13.15
CA LEU A 20 31.90 19.60 13.93
C LEU A 20 30.43 19.94 13.63
N VAL A 21 30.11 21.22 13.57
CA VAL A 21 28.74 21.68 13.23
C VAL A 21 28.36 21.29 11.81
N THR A 22 29.28 21.46 10.87
CA THR A 22 29.04 21.07 9.47
C THR A 22 28.78 19.59 9.32
N VAL A 23 29.58 18.74 9.97
CA VAL A 23 29.39 17.27 9.94
C VAL A 23 28.05 16.89 10.58
N ALA A 24 27.69 17.49 11.71
CA ALA A 24 26.39 17.22 12.35
C ALA A 24 25.22 17.65 11.45
N ALA A 25 25.30 18.80 10.82
CA ALA A 25 24.27 19.27 9.88
C ALA A 25 24.11 18.35 8.68
N LEU A 26 25.21 17.87 8.10
CA LEU A 26 25.17 16.93 6.98
C LEU A 26 24.58 15.58 7.39
N ALA A 27 24.90 15.08 8.58
CA ALA A 27 24.35 13.83 9.09
C ALA A 27 22.82 13.93 9.26
N VAL A 28 22.32 14.99 9.87
CA VAL A 28 20.87 15.20 10.04
C VAL A 28 20.17 15.35 8.70
N THR A 29 20.74 16.12 7.77
CA THR A 29 20.19 16.30 6.44
C THR A 29 20.14 14.98 5.67
N GLY A 30 21.18 14.17 5.75
CA GLY A 30 21.24 12.86 5.10
C GLY A 30 20.16 11.91 5.61
N VAL A 31 19.91 11.86 6.91
CA VAL A 31 18.84 11.05 7.51
C VAL A 31 17.46 11.54 7.06
N ALA A 32 17.23 12.85 7.06
CA ALA A 32 15.95 13.43 6.64
C ALA A 32 15.65 13.13 5.16
N ILE A 33 16.63 13.26 4.28
CA ILE A 33 16.49 12.97 2.85
C ILE A 33 16.20 11.48 2.65
N SER A 34 16.92 10.61 3.31
CA SER A 34 16.71 9.15 3.23
C SER A 34 15.30 8.77 3.65
N TRP A 35 14.77 9.34 4.73
CA TRP A 35 13.41 9.11 5.18
C TRP A 35 12.38 9.62 4.16
N MET A 36 12.57 10.80 3.61
CA MET A 36 11.67 11.38 2.61
C MET A 36 11.62 10.54 1.34
N VAL A 37 12.77 10.06 0.84
CA VAL A 37 12.84 9.19 -0.34
C VAL A 37 12.13 7.87 -0.07
N SER A 38 12.38 7.23 1.06
CA SER A 38 11.74 5.98 1.44
C SER A 38 10.22 6.12 1.54
N THR A 39 9.73 7.18 2.19
CA THR A 39 8.29 7.45 2.32
C THR A 39 7.66 7.78 0.97
N GLY A 40 8.32 8.60 0.15
CA GLY A 40 7.85 8.95 -1.18
C GLY A 40 7.76 7.74 -2.11
N THR A 41 8.74 6.85 -2.09
CA THR A 41 8.74 5.62 -2.87
C THR A 41 7.60 4.70 -2.44
N SER A 42 7.39 4.52 -1.13
CA SER A 42 6.28 3.71 -0.61
C SER A 42 4.93 4.29 -1.00
N ALA A 43 4.75 5.60 -0.93
CA ALA A 43 3.51 6.26 -1.32
C ALA A 43 3.25 6.18 -2.83
N SER A 44 4.29 6.25 -3.67
CA SER A 44 4.15 6.21 -5.12
C SER A 44 3.95 4.80 -5.68
N SER A 45 4.29 3.75 -4.93
CA SER A 45 4.18 2.35 -5.36
C SER A 45 2.99 1.65 -4.70
N GLN A 46 1.84 2.32 -4.60
CA GLN A 46 0.63 1.73 -4.04
C GLN A 46 -0.29 1.20 -5.13
N GLY A 47 -0.68 -0.06 -4.97
CA GLY A 47 -1.81 -0.61 -5.69
C GLY A 47 -3.11 -0.20 -5.01
N ALA A 48 -4.15 0.03 -5.77
CA ALA A 48 -5.48 0.33 -5.27
C ALA A 48 -6.51 -0.32 -6.16
N ILE A 49 -7.35 -1.17 -5.57
CA ILE A 49 -8.42 -1.85 -6.30
C ILE A 49 -9.74 -1.19 -5.95
N ILE A 50 -10.53 -0.92 -6.97
CA ILE A 50 -11.93 -0.53 -6.84
C ILE A 50 -12.81 -1.57 -7.53
N ILE A 51 -14.03 -1.70 -7.03
CA ILE A 51 -15.04 -2.56 -7.66
C ILE A 51 -15.86 -1.68 -8.59
N VAL A 52 -15.92 -2.07 -9.87
CA VAL A 52 -16.67 -1.38 -10.89
C VAL A 52 -18.02 -2.08 -11.06
N GLY A 53 -19.10 -1.31 -10.95
CA GLY A 53 -20.44 -1.88 -11.02
C GLY A 53 -20.88 -2.57 -9.74
N SER A 54 -21.93 -3.36 -9.84
CA SER A 54 -22.50 -4.10 -8.72
C SER A 54 -22.11 -5.56 -8.81
N PRO A 55 -21.41 -6.12 -7.80
CA PRO A 55 -21.14 -7.55 -7.76
C PRO A 55 -22.45 -8.34 -7.68
N ILE A 56 -22.51 -9.45 -8.39
CA ILE A 56 -23.66 -10.36 -8.40
C ILE A 56 -23.22 -11.78 -8.09
N ILE A 57 -24.11 -12.53 -7.45
CA ILE A 57 -23.91 -13.96 -7.21
C ILE A 57 -24.99 -14.71 -7.98
N GLN A 58 -24.57 -15.67 -8.77
CA GLN A 58 -25.45 -16.56 -9.49
C GLN A 58 -25.15 -17.99 -9.07
N GLY A 59 -26.09 -18.59 -8.31
CA GLY A 59 -25.85 -19.90 -7.73
C GLY A 59 -24.79 -19.85 -6.63
N ASP A 60 -23.65 -20.44 -6.89
CA ASP A 60 -22.49 -20.47 -5.99
C ASP A 60 -21.31 -19.62 -6.50
N THR A 61 -21.48 -18.93 -7.61
CA THR A 61 -20.43 -18.18 -8.27
C THR A 61 -20.65 -16.67 -8.13
N LEU A 62 -19.63 -15.98 -7.65
CA LEU A 62 -19.59 -14.52 -7.56
C LEU A 62 -18.96 -13.95 -8.83
N TYR A 63 -19.63 -12.98 -9.44
CA TYR A 63 -19.12 -12.21 -10.57
C TYR A 63 -18.89 -10.77 -10.16
N MET A 64 -17.68 -10.30 -10.29
CA MET A 64 -17.36 -8.88 -10.04
C MET A 64 -16.28 -8.40 -11.00
N THR A 65 -16.29 -7.11 -11.26
CA THR A 65 -15.24 -6.45 -12.02
C THR A 65 -14.41 -5.61 -11.09
N ALA A 66 -13.09 -5.84 -11.07
CA ALA A 66 -12.15 -5.07 -10.28
C ALA A 66 -11.22 -4.29 -11.20
N LYS A 67 -10.92 -3.06 -10.84
CA LYS A 67 -10.00 -2.19 -11.57
C LYS A 67 -8.91 -1.69 -10.65
N ASN A 68 -7.67 -1.73 -11.12
CA ASN A 68 -6.54 -1.17 -10.40
C ASN A 68 -6.34 0.30 -10.81
N ILE A 69 -6.62 1.21 -9.89
CA ILE A 69 -6.43 2.64 -10.09
C ILE A 69 -5.11 3.15 -9.50
N GLY A 70 -4.33 2.27 -8.88
CA GLY A 70 -3.01 2.59 -8.36
C GLY A 70 -1.95 2.59 -9.45
N ASN A 71 -0.70 2.67 -9.03
CA ASN A 71 0.47 2.68 -9.91
C ASN A 71 1.38 1.45 -9.72
N ALA A 72 0.91 0.45 -8.98
CA ALA A 72 1.62 -0.81 -8.78
C ALA A 72 0.66 -1.98 -9.00
N ASN A 73 1.21 -3.15 -9.36
CA ASN A 73 0.43 -4.37 -9.50
C ASN A 73 -0.24 -4.75 -8.18
N THR A 74 -1.49 -5.17 -8.26
CA THR A 74 -2.22 -5.69 -7.11
C THR A 74 -2.60 -7.14 -7.36
N THR A 75 -2.27 -8.00 -6.40
CA THR A 75 -2.60 -9.43 -6.44
C THR A 75 -3.77 -9.72 -5.52
N ILE A 76 -4.81 -10.35 -6.06
CA ILE A 76 -5.97 -10.80 -5.29
C ILE A 76 -5.70 -12.23 -4.84
N THR A 77 -5.74 -12.46 -3.54
CA THR A 77 -5.36 -13.74 -2.95
C THR A 77 -6.55 -14.58 -2.48
N ALA A 78 -7.59 -13.95 -1.96
CA ALA A 78 -8.76 -14.66 -1.46
C ALA A 78 -10.00 -13.77 -1.48
N CYS A 79 -11.16 -14.40 -1.43
CA CYS A 79 -12.45 -13.72 -1.29
C CYS A 79 -13.27 -14.44 -0.22
N ARG A 80 -13.92 -13.68 0.65
CA ARG A 80 -14.78 -14.20 1.70
C ARG A 80 -16.16 -13.58 1.61
N ILE A 81 -17.19 -14.40 1.86
CA ILE A 81 -18.57 -13.94 2.02
C ILE A 81 -19.04 -14.37 3.40
N GLY A 82 -19.33 -13.39 4.26
CA GLY A 82 -19.66 -13.65 5.65
C GLY A 82 -18.52 -14.35 6.39
N SER A 83 -18.87 -15.11 7.43
CA SER A 83 -17.90 -15.92 8.19
C SER A 83 -17.74 -17.34 7.66
N ASP A 84 -18.66 -17.80 6.81
CA ASP A 84 -18.81 -19.22 6.48
C ASP A 84 -18.30 -19.59 5.10
N ALA A 85 -18.17 -18.64 4.18
CA ALA A 85 -17.75 -18.90 2.82
C ALA A 85 -16.41 -18.20 2.51
N THR A 86 -15.42 -19.00 2.19
CA THR A 86 -14.10 -18.53 1.79
C THR A 86 -13.67 -19.25 0.53
N SER A 87 -13.23 -18.51 -0.47
CA SER A 87 -12.65 -19.09 -1.67
C SER A 87 -11.25 -18.53 -1.86
N THR A 88 -10.30 -19.42 -2.11
CA THR A 88 -8.95 -19.05 -2.50
C THR A 88 -8.91 -18.97 -4.02
N ILE A 89 -8.71 -17.78 -4.53
CA ILE A 89 -8.57 -17.55 -5.96
C ILE A 89 -7.12 -17.85 -6.36
N MET A 90 -6.91 -18.45 -7.53
CA MET A 90 -5.58 -18.46 -8.13
C MET A 90 -5.11 -17.00 -8.22
N PRO A 91 -3.87 -16.68 -7.81
CA PRO A 91 -3.45 -15.30 -7.71
C PRO A 91 -3.75 -14.54 -8.99
N ALA A 92 -4.70 -13.61 -8.92
CA ALA A 92 -5.05 -12.75 -10.04
C ALA A 92 -4.32 -11.43 -9.87
N VAL A 93 -3.40 -11.16 -10.79
CA VAL A 93 -2.63 -9.92 -10.79
C VAL A 93 -3.33 -8.92 -11.70
N ILE A 94 -3.66 -7.75 -11.17
CA ILE A 94 -4.22 -6.65 -11.95
C ILE A 94 -3.16 -5.56 -12.06
N VAL A 95 -2.77 -5.27 -13.31
CA VAL A 95 -1.78 -4.24 -13.60
C VAL A 95 -2.38 -2.84 -13.40
N PRO A 96 -1.56 -1.80 -13.15
CA PRO A 96 -2.06 -0.44 -13.03
C PRO A 96 -2.87 0.00 -14.26
N GLY A 97 -4.05 0.57 -14.03
CA GLY A 97 -4.97 0.96 -15.09
C GLY A 97 -5.77 -0.19 -15.71
N GLY A 98 -5.43 -1.42 -15.38
CA GLY A 98 -6.12 -2.61 -15.88
C GLY A 98 -7.38 -2.93 -15.09
N SER A 99 -8.29 -3.69 -15.71
CA SER A 99 -9.47 -4.24 -15.07
C SER A 99 -9.58 -5.73 -15.36
N ALA A 100 -10.20 -6.47 -14.45
CA ALA A 100 -10.43 -7.89 -14.61
C ALA A 100 -11.81 -8.26 -14.09
N VAL A 101 -12.47 -9.17 -14.80
CA VAL A 101 -13.71 -9.78 -14.34
C VAL A 101 -13.34 -11.01 -13.52
N LEU A 102 -13.75 -11.02 -12.25
CA LEU A 102 -13.48 -12.11 -11.33
C LEU A 102 -14.67 -13.03 -11.27
N GLN A 103 -14.42 -14.33 -11.45
CA GLN A 103 -15.39 -15.40 -11.23
C GLN A 103 -14.89 -16.24 -10.07
N ILE A 104 -15.66 -16.27 -8.99
CA ILE A 104 -15.23 -16.90 -7.75
C ILE A 104 -16.27 -17.90 -7.32
N ASP A 105 -15.89 -19.18 -7.29
CA ASP A 105 -16.73 -20.26 -6.80
C ASP A 105 -16.57 -20.46 -5.31
N PHE A 106 -17.68 -20.49 -4.58
CA PHE A 106 -17.67 -20.67 -3.13
C PHE A 106 -18.05 -22.07 -2.67
N ASN A 107 -18.49 -22.93 -3.55
CA ASN A 107 -19.03 -24.25 -3.23
C ASN A 107 -20.18 -24.19 -2.20
N LYS A 108 -20.89 -23.08 -2.13
CA LYS A 108 -22.00 -22.86 -1.23
C LYS A 108 -23.08 -22.06 -1.95
N SER A 109 -24.31 -22.49 -1.85
CA SER A 109 -25.46 -21.79 -2.42
C SER A 109 -25.90 -20.66 -1.49
N PHE A 110 -26.23 -19.51 -2.06
CA PHE A 110 -26.78 -18.38 -1.35
C PHE A 110 -28.25 -18.19 -1.66
N ALA A 111 -28.99 -17.60 -0.73
CA ALA A 111 -30.43 -17.39 -0.91
C ALA A 111 -30.66 -16.31 -1.99
N ALA A 112 -31.43 -16.66 -3.03
CA ALA A 112 -31.75 -15.72 -4.10
C ALA A 112 -32.57 -14.52 -3.58
N GLY A 113 -32.31 -13.34 -4.16
CA GLY A 113 -32.98 -12.11 -3.77
C GLY A 113 -32.43 -11.44 -2.53
N THR A 114 -31.35 -11.93 -1.97
CA THR A 114 -30.69 -11.35 -0.79
C THR A 114 -29.41 -10.59 -1.18
N THR A 115 -29.00 -9.68 -0.32
CA THR A 115 -27.70 -9.01 -0.45
C THR A 115 -26.75 -9.55 0.61
N VAL A 116 -25.59 -9.98 0.20
CA VAL A 116 -24.55 -10.51 1.09
C VAL A 116 -23.35 -9.59 1.10
N LYS A 117 -22.71 -9.49 2.26
CA LYS A 117 -21.47 -8.70 2.42
C LYS A 117 -20.29 -9.63 2.37
N GLY A 118 -19.26 -9.18 1.68
CA GLY A 118 -18.02 -9.92 1.57
C GLY A 118 -16.80 -9.04 1.62
N SER A 119 -15.64 -9.69 1.64
CA SER A 119 -14.36 -9.02 1.60
C SER A 119 -13.44 -9.68 0.58
N LEU A 120 -12.69 -8.86 -0.12
CA LEU A 120 -11.68 -9.28 -1.08
C LEU A 120 -10.31 -9.04 -0.48
N GLU A 121 -9.52 -10.09 -0.30
CA GLU A 121 -8.17 -9.99 0.24
C GLU A 121 -7.17 -9.76 -0.89
N THR A 122 -6.36 -8.74 -0.76
CA THR A 122 -5.30 -8.40 -1.70
C THR A 122 -3.97 -8.22 -0.96
N ASN A 123 -2.88 -8.16 -1.70
CA ASN A 123 -1.58 -7.85 -1.13
C ASN A 123 -1.45 -6.40 -0.62
N GLN A 124 -2.43 -5.53 -0.91
CA GLN A 124 -2.47 -4.14 -0.47
C GLN A 124 -3.47 -3.89 0.67
N GLY A 125 -4.22 -4.89 1.06
CA GLY A 125 -5.21 -4.79 2.12
C GLY A 125 -6.50 -5.53 1.81
N ILE A 126 -7.53 -5.25 2.58
CA ILE A 126 -8.84 -5.88 2.46
C ILE A 126 -9.84 -4.86 1.91
N LEU A 127 -10.56 -5.24 0.86
CA LEU A 127 -11.62 -4.45 0.26
C LEU A 127 -12.96 -5.09 0.57
N GLN A 128 -13.89 -4.34 1.15
CA GLN A 128 -15.23 -4.83 1.44
C GLN A 128 -16.18 -4.52 0.29
N PHE A 129 -17.11 -5.43 0.06
CA PHE A 129 -18.13 -5.28 -0.98
C PHE A 129 -19.46 -5.87 -0.54
N SER A 130 -20.52 -5.50 -1.27
CA SER A 130 -21.84 -6.10 -1.13
C SER A 130 -22.26 -6.68 -2.48
N ALA A 131 -22.76 -7.91 -2.49
CA ALA A 131 -23.18 -8.61 -3.69
C ALA A 131 -24.65 -8.97 -3.59
N TYR A 132 -25.36 -8.82 -4.71
CA TYR A 132 -26.75 -9.25 -4.83
C TYR A 132 -26.82 -10.68 -5.37
N VAL A 133 -27.64 -11.51 -4.76
CA VAL A 133 -27.84 -12.91 -5.16
C VAL A 133 -29.02 -12.99 -6.11
N LEU A 134 -28.77 -13.43 -7.32
CA LEU A 134 -29.82 -13.66 -8.33
C LEU A 134 -30.62 -14.92 -8.11
#